data_adf933889940c1d7263d62dceafbead4
#
_entry.id   adf933889940c1d7263d62dceafbead4
#
_cell.length_a   1.000
_cell.length_b   1.000
_cell.length_c   1.000
_cell.angle_alpha   90.00
_cell.angle_beta   90.00
_cell.angle_gamma   90.00
#
_symmetry.space_group_name_H-M   'P 1'
#
loop_
_entity.id
_entity.type
_entity.pdbx_description
1 polymer ?
#
loop_
_entity_poly.entity_id
_entity_poly.type
_entity_poly.pdbx_seq_one_letter_code
_entity_poly.pdbx_strand_id
1 'polypeptide(L)'
;MNDQCVTVSGKQIVLTYAYLYEAADFALEQAINSEEGSFYNCLCSIVMNAFCIEAYVNHVGMDRLSDWDEYASPLDKLERVAKEVGIEIDYGKRPIQSMRIANKFRNSLAHGTTGVLPVSYSEKGQSERKVKRPRTQWEKTCTKRNAKRYLEDLKEVIQLIHKRYEFEWPAFGVLAHGFYVKQVNQ
;
A
#
# COMPACT_ATOMS: atom_id res chain seq x y z
N MET A 1 -5.48 48.05 15.46
CA MET A 1 -5.95 47.09 14.47
C MET A 1 -7.05 46.28 15.17
N ASN A 2 -8.29 46.35 14.65
CA ASN A 2 -9.33 45.49 15.23
C ASN A 2 -9.11 44.07 14.75
N ASP A 3 -8.71 43.21 15.67
CA ASP A 3 -8.64 41.75 15.44
C ASP A 3 -10.11 41.25 15.32
N GLN A 4 -10.61 41.21 14.11
CA GLN A 4 -11.90 40.58 13.84
C GLN A 4 -11.74 39.09 13.97
N CYS A 5 -12.47 38.48 14.91
CA CYS A 5 -12.52 37.03 15.06
C CYS A 5 -13.30 36.40 13.89
N VAL A 6 -12.71 35.45 13.21
CA VAL A 6 -13.31 34.74 12.09
C VAL A 6 -13.53 33.29 12.48
N THR A 7 -14.76 32.82 12.40
CA THR A 7 -15.10 31.41 12.58
C THR A 7 -15.10 30.71 11.23
N VAL A 8 -14.35 29.61 11.14
CA VAL A 8 -14.34 28.73 9.96
C VAL A 8 -14.94 27.40 10.38
N SER A 9 -15.96 26.96 9.66
CA SER A 9 -16.59 25.64 9.88
C SER A 9 -16.72 24.92 8.53
N GLY A 10 -16.64 23.58 8.58
CA GLY A 10 -16.74 22.78 7.36
C GLY A 10 -16.47 21.30 7.61
N LYS A 11 -16.41 20.55 6.51
CA LYS A 11 -16.04 19.11 6.51
C LYS A 11 -14.84 18.91 5.60
N GLN A 12 -13.92 18.10 6.07
CA GLN A 12 -12.77 17.66 5.28
C GLN A 12 -12.82 16.12 5.13
N ILE A 13 -12.79 15.66 3.90
CA ILE A 13 -12.68 14.24 3.57
C ILE A 13 -11.19 13.94 3.37
N VAL A 14 -10.66 13.01 4.17
CA VAL A 14 -9.26 12.60 4.13
C VAL A 14 -9.15 11.28 3.38
N LEU A 15 -8.33 11.25 2.34
CA LEU A 15 -8.11 10.09 1.51
C LEU A 15 -6.92 9.29 2.06
N THR A 16 -7.17 8.42 3.04
CA THR A 16 -6.13 7.62 3.72
C THR A 16 -5.28 6.83 2.74
N TYR A 17 -5.86 6.26 1.70
CA TYR A 17 -5.13 5.50 0.68
C TYR A 17 -4.10 6.37 -0.06
N ALA A 18 -4.40 7.66 -0.28
CA ALA A 18 -3.48 8.56 -0.95
C ALA A 18 -2.23 8.84 -0.09
N TYR A 19 -2.39 9.05 1.22
CA TYR A 19 -1.26 9.16 2.14
C TYR A 19 -0.40 7.90 2.16
N LEU A 20 -1.03 6.71 2.14
CA LEU A 20 -0.32 5.44 2.14
C LEU A 20 0.42 5.20 0.83
N TYR A 21 -0.15 5.63 -0.30
CA TYR A 21 0.51 5.60 -1.60
C TYR A 21 1.77 6.47 -1.61
N GLU A 22 1.66 7.74 -1.18
CA GLU A 22 2.79 8.65 -1.09
C GLU A 22 3.88 8.11 -0.16
N ALA A 23 3.51 7.52 0.98
CA ALA A 23 4.47 6.89 1.88
C ALA A 23 5.18 5.69 1.24
N ALA A 24 4.45 4.87 0.45
CA ALA A 24 5.03 3.74 -0.27
C ALA A 24 6.01 4.20 -1.36
N ASP A 25 5.64 5.24 -2.11
CA ASP A 25 6.44 5.81 -3.19
C ASP A 25 7.72 6.47 -2.64
N PHE A 26 7.58 7.31 -1.60
CA PHE A 26 8.72 7.92 -0.92
C PHE A 26 9.71 6.86 -0.39
N ALA A 27 9.22 5.81 0.26
CA ALA A 27 10.09 4.74 0.73
C ALA A 27 10.80 4.02 -0.43
N LEU A 28 10.13 3.83 -1.58
CA LEU A 28 10.74 3.26 -2.77
C LEU A 28 11.84 4.17 -3.33
N GLU A 29 11.59 5.48 -3.41
CA GLU A 29 12.59 6.46 -3.85
C GLU A 29 13.85 6.43 -2.95
N GLN A 30 13.67 6.38 -1.63
CA GLN A 30 14.78 6.25 -0.70
C GLN A 30 15.56 4.94 -0.91
N ALA A 31 14.85 3.83 -1.18
CA ALA A 31 15.49 2.56 -1.50
C ALA A 31 16.31 2.61 -2.79
N ILE A 32 15.83 3.33 -3.82
CA ILE A 32 16.50 3.47 -5.11
C ILE A 32 17.75 4.34 -4.99
N ASN A 33 17.64 5.45 -4.27
CA ASN A 33 18.69 6.48 -4.17
C ASN A 33 19.79 6.13 -3.18
N SER A 34 19.62 5.15 -2.30
CA SER A 34 20.63 4.71 -1.34
C SER A 34 20.73 3.17 -1.30
N GLU A 35 21.97 2.67 -1.15
CA GLU A 35 22.20 1.25 -0.86
C GLU A 35 22.04 0.98 0.65
N GLU A 36 22.49 1.93 1.48
CA GLU A 36 22.33 1.82 2.93
C GLU A 36 20.86 1.92 3.30
N GLY A 37 20.38 0.97 4.10
CA GLY A 37 18.98 0.92 4.52
C GLY A 37 18.00 0.52 3.43
N SER A 38 18.43 0.26 2.20
CA SER A 38 17.52 -0.05 1.06
C SER A 38 16.58 -1.23 1.33
N PHE A 39 17.03 -2.22 2.10
CA PHE A 39 16.17 -3.34 2.53
C PHE A 39 14.96 -2.87 3.34
N TYR A 40 15.19 -2.02 4.34
CA TYR A 40 14.13 -1.51 5.22
C TYR A 40 13.19 -0.56 4.46
N ASN A 41 13.74 0.24 3.56
CA ASN A 41 12.93 1.12 2.71
C ASN A 41 12.05 0.29 1.73
N CYS A 42 12.57 -0.80 1.14
CA CYS A 42 11.76 -1.72 0.35
C CYS A 42 10.67 -2.41 1.19
N LEU A 43 10.99 -2.80 2.45
CA LEU A 43 10.03 -3.37 3.37
C LEU A 43 8.90 -2.38 3.65
N CYS A 44 9.23 -1.14 4.00
CA CYS A 44 8.25 -0.07 4.25
C CYS A 44 7.36 0.15 3.01
N SER A 45 7.96 0.31 1.82
CA SER A 45 7.22 0.50 0.57
C SER A 45 6.21 -0.62 0.33
N ILE A 46 6.62 -1.90 0.48
CA ILE A 46 5.74 -3.06 0.25
C ILE A 46 4.61 -3.12 1.29
N VAL A 47 4.89 -2.81 2.54
CA VAL A 47 3.87 -2.82 3.61
C VAL A 47 2.86 -1.69 3.42
N MET A 48 3.33 -0.46 3.12
CA MET A 48 2.44 0.68 2.83
C MET A 48 1.59 0.42 1.59
N ASN A 49 2.13 -0.26 0.58
CA ASN A 49 1.39 -0.71 -0.60
C ASN A 49 0.21 -1.63 -0.22
N ALA A 50 0.44 -2.61 0.68
CA ALA A 50 -0.61 -3.51 1.15
C ALA A 50 -1.70 -2.79 1.97
N PHE A 51 -1.33 -1.81 2.79
CA PHE A 51 -2.29 -0.96 3.49
C PHE A 51 -3.04 -0.03 2.54
N CYS A 52 -2.35 0.49 1.51
CA CYS A 52 -2.95 1.40 0.54
C CYS A 52 -4.11 0.74 -0.22
N ILE A 53 -3.94 -0.48 -0.74
CA ILE A 53 -5.04 -1.16 -1.45
C ILE A 53 -6.21 -1.44 -0.49
N GLU A 54 -5.95 -1.84 0.76
CA GLU A 54 -7.01 -2.05 1.75
C GLU A 54 -7.77 -0.76 2.06
N ALA A 55 -7.06 0.35 2.28
CA ALA A 55 -7.67 1.65 2.53
C ALA A 55 -8.47 2.15 1.30
N TYR A 56 -7.97 1.89 0.09
CA TYR A 56 -8.67 2.27 -1.15
C TYR A 56 -9.97 1.51 -1.33
N VAL A 57 -9.95 0.17 -1.17
CA VAL A 57 -11.20 -0.60 -1.31
C VAL A 57 -12.20 -0.30 -0.19
N ASN A 58 -11.75 0.05 1.01
CA ASN A 58 -12.61 0.56 2.07
C ASN A 58 -13.25 1.90 1.68
N HIS A 59 -12.46 2.84 1.13
CA HIS A 59 -12.98 4.12 0.65
C HIS A 59 -14.07 3.92 -0.41
N VAL A 60 -13.81 3.10 -1.43
CA VAL A 60 -14.78 2.80 -2.50
C VAL A 60 -15.99 2.07 -1.94
N GLY A 61 -15.78 1.03 -1.11
CA GLY A 61 -16.85 0.22 -0.56
C GLY A 61 -17.80 1.03 0.32
N MET A 62 -17.27 1.86 1.21
CA MET A 62 -18.08 2.74 2.07
C MET A 62 -18.85 3.81 1.29
N ASP A 63 -18.32 4.29 0.18
CA ASP A 63 -18.95 5.32 -0.66
C ASP A 63 -20.00 4.74 -1.62
N ARG A 64 -19.80 3.54 -2.12
CA ARG A 64 -20.56 2.97 -3.25
C ARG A 64 -21.42 1.76 -2.93
N LEU A 65 -21.17 1.04 -1.83
CA LEU A 65 -21.83 -0.21 -1.49
C LEU A 65 -22.59 -0.08 -0.16
N SER A 66 -23.90 -0.32 -0.19
CA SER A 66 -24.77 -0.18 1.00
C SER A 66 -24.59 -1.27 2.05
N ASP A 67 -24.05 -2.43 1.63
CA ASP A 67 -23.81 -3.62 2.45
C ASP A 67 -22.31 -3.90 2.67
N TRP A 68 -21.52 -2.81 2.84
CA TRP A 68 -20.08 -2.93 2.99
C TRP A 68 -19.68 -3.56 4.32
N ASP A 69 -18.90 -4.66 4.25
CA ASP A 69 -18.28 -5.29 5.40
C ASP A 69 -16.83 -4.79 5.59
N GLU A 70 -16.64 -3.87 6.53
CA GLU A 70 -15.34 -3.31 6.85
C GLU A 70 -14.38 -4.30 7.54
N TYR A 71 -14.90 -5.43 8.05
CA TYR A 71 -14.11 -6.49 8.71
C TYR A 71 -13.70 -7.63 7.79
N ALA A 72 -14.22 -7.68 6.57
CA ALA A 72 -13.82 -8.66 5.57
C ALA A 72 -12.31 -8.58 5.26
N SER A 73 -11.73 -9.67 4.74
CA SER A 73 -10.32 -9.65 4.37
C SER A 73 -10.04 -8.65 3.25
N PRO A 74 -8.82 -8.04 3.17
CA PRO A 74 -8.50 -7.07 2.12
C PRO A 74 -8.67 -7.62 0.70
N LEU A 75 -8.48 -8.92 0.49
CA LEU A 75 -8.66 -9.54 -0.82
C LEU A 75 -10.13 -9.77 -1.15
N ASP A 76 -10.96 -10.15 -0.17
CA ASP A 76 -12.41 -10.29 -0.37
C ASP A 76 -13.03 -8.92 -0.66
N LYS A 77 -12.57 -7.87 0.03
CA LYS A 77 -12.95 -6.47 -0.23
C LYS A 77 -12.60 -6.05 -1.66
N LEU A 78 -11.38 -6.37 -2.12
CA LEU A 78 -10.94 -6.07 -3.48
C LEU A 78 -11.81 -6.79 -4.50
N GLU A 79 -12.11 -8.06 -4.28
CA GLU A 79 -12.98 -8.86 -5.15
C GLU A 79 -14.40 -8.30 -5.20
N ARG A 80 -14.96 -7.90 -4.05
CA ARG A 80 -16.30 -7.31 -3.96
C ARG A 80 -16.38 -5.99 -4.75
N VAL A 81 -15.42 -5.09 -4.54
CA VAL A 81 -15.37 -3.81 -5.25
C VAL A 81 -15.18 -4.00 -6.76
N ALA A 82 -14.29 -4.90 -7.17
CA ALA A 82 -14.02 -5.20 -8.57
C ALA A 82 -15.24 -5.80 -9.28
N LYS A 83 -15.92 -6.74 -8.62
CA LYS A 83 -17.12 -7.42 -9.15
C LYS A 83 -18.24 -6.42 -9.44
N GLU A 84 -18.44 -5.44 -8.59
CA GLU A 84 -19.51 -4.43 -8.76
C GLU A 84 -19.37 -3.67 -10.08
N VAL A 85 -18.13 -3.42 -10.52
CA VAL A 85 -17.85 -2.70 -11.78
C VAL A 85 -17.44 -3.61 -12.93
N GLY A 86 -17.69 -4.92 -12.82
CA GLY A 86 -17.45 -5.90 -13.88
C GLY A 86 -15.95 -6.13 -14.16
N ILE A 87 -15.09 -5.97 -13.15
CA ILE A 87 -13.67 -6.31 -13.25
C ILE A 87 -13.48 -7.75 -12.75
N GLU A 88 -12.95 -8.61 -13.60
CA GLU A 88 -12.56 -9.97 -13.24
C GLU A 88 -11.24 -9.99 -12.46
N ILE A 89 -11.23 -10.67 -11.33
CA ILE A 89 -10.05 -10.82 -10.46
C ILE A 89 -9.35 -12.16 -10.75
N ASP A 90 -8.14 -12.08 -11.31
CA ASP A 90 -7.24 -13.23 -11.47
C ASP A 90 -6.00 -13.08 -10.56
N TYR A 91 -6.05 -13.75 -9.42
CA TYR A 91 -4.93 -13.75 -8.45
C TYR A 91 -3.66 -14.45 -8.97
N GLY A 92 -3.71 -15.11 -10.13
CA GLY A 92 -2.56 -15.73 -10.80
C GLY A 92 -1.80 -14.76 -11.71
N LYS A 93 -2.42 -13.63 -12.09
CA LYS A 93 -1.87 -12.66 -13.03
C LYS A 93 -1.69 -11.27 -12.43
N ARG A 94 -0.70 -10.53 -12.97
CA ARG A 94 -0.52 -9.11 -12.68
C ARG A 94 -1.66 -8.30 -13.29
N PRO A 95 -2.04 -7.19 -12.68
CA PRO A 95 -1.49 -6.58 -11.46
C PRO A 95 -2.00 -7.20 -10.16
N ILE A 96 -3.10 -7.96 -10.17
CA ILE A 96 -3.79 -8.50 -8.99
C ILE A 96 -2.88 -9.48 -8.19
N GLN A 97 -2.05 -10.26 -8.88
CA GLN A 97 -1.08 -11.14 -8.23
C GLN A 97 -0.19 -10.39 -7.23
N SER A 98 0.25 -9.18 -7.58
CA SER A 98 1.09 -8.36 -6.71
C SER A 98 0.34 -7.92 -5.45
N MET A 99 -0.95 -7.59 -5.54
CA MET A 99 -1.78 -7.25 -4.38
C MET A 99 -1.90 -8.43 -3.41
N ARG A 100 -2.12 -9.63 -3.94
CA ARG A 100 -2.14 -10.86 -3.14
C ARG A 100 -0.80 -11.10 -2.43
N ILE A 101 0.32 -10.95 -3.15
CA ILE A 101 1.65 -11.19 -2.59
C ILE A 101 1.99 -10.16 -1.51
N ALA A 102 1.73 -8.88 -1.76
CA ALA A 102 1.97 -7.80 -0.80
C ALA A 102 1.13 -7.98 0.48
N ASN A 103 -0.15 -8.34 0.35
CA ASN A 103 -1.03 -8.61 1.49
C ASN A 103 -0.55 -9.82 2.30
N LYS A 104 -0.20 -10.94 1.64
CA LYS A 104 0.36 -12.12 2.31
C LYS A 104 1.67 -11.79 3.02
N PHE A 105 2.51 -10.94 2.43
CA PHE A 105 3.75 -10.49 3.03
C PHE A 105 3.47 -9.65 4.29
N ARG A 106 2.60 -8.63 4.22
CA ARG A 106 2.19 -7.82 5.37
C ARG A 106 1.65 -8.68 6.51
N ASN A 107 0.80 -9.66 6.21
CA ASN A 107 0.27 -10.57 7.23
C ASN A 107 1.39 -11.43 7.87
N SER A 108 2.37 -11.89 7.08
CA SER A 108 3.51 -12.64 7.61
C SER A 108 4.40 -11.81 8.56
N LEU A 109 4.42 -10.49 8.39
CA LEU A 109 5.11 -9.57 9.31
C LEU A 109 4.30 -9.38 10.61
N ALA A 110 2.99 -9.13 10.48
CA ALA A 110 2.12 -8.87 11.63
C ALA A 110 2.01 -10.10 12.56
N HIS A 111 2.07 -11.30 12.01
CA HIS A 111 1.99 -12.57 12.76
C HIS A 111 3.33 -13.32 12.80
N GLY A 112 4.44 -12.60 12.54
CA GLY A 112 5.77 -13.19 12.50
C GLY A 112 6.21 -13.73 13.86
N THR A 113 6.80 -14.93 13.85
CA THR A 113 7.43 -15.55 15.00
C THR A 113 8.92 -15.77 14.72
N THR A 114 9.70 -16.04 15.76
CA THR A 114 11.10 -16.41 15.62
C THR A 114 11.22 -17.71 14.80
N GLY A 115 11.94 -17.64 13.69
CA GLY A 115 12.17 -18.79 12.81
C GLY A 115 13.60 -19.29 12.88
N VAL A 116 13.80 -20.60 12.66
CA VAL A 116 15.11 -21.22 12.53
C VAL A 116 15.32 -21.61 11.08
N LEU A 117 16.41 -21.14 10.48
CA LEU A 117 16.80 -21.51 9.12
C LEU A 117 17.99 -22.51 9.21
N PRO A 118 17.84 -23.73 8.71
CA PRO A 118 18.95 -24.69 8.69
C PRO A 118 20.04 -24.19 7.72
N VAL A 119 21.29 -24.33 8.14
CA VAL A 119 22.47 -24.03 7.33
C VAL A 119 23.26 -25.28 7.15
N SER A 120 23.40 -25.76 5.92
CA SER A 120 24.26 -26.90 5.59
C SER A 120 24.83 -26.70 4.19
N TYR A 121 26.16 -26.64 4.10
CA TYR A 121 26.85 -26.63 2.80
C TYR A 121 28.26 -27.17 2.96
N SER A 122 28.80 -27.73 1.88
CA SER A 122 30.19 -28.21 1.83
C SER A 122 31.05 -27.21 1.05
N GLU A 123 32.19 -26.84 1.63
CA GLU A 123 33.15 -25.93 1.00
C GLU A 123 34.47 -26.67 0.72
N LYS A 124 35.04 -26.51 -0.47
CA LYS A 124 36.37 -27.03 -0.82
C LYS A 124 37.42 -25.93 -0.54
N GLY A 125 38.41 -26.28 0.30
CA GLY A 125 39.56 -25.41 0.59
C GLY A 125 39.52 -24.76 1.97
N GLN A 126 40.72 -24.48 2.52
CA GLN A 126 40.92 -23.75 3.77
C GLN A 126 40.81 -22.22 3.48
N SER A 127 39.63 -21.72 3.40
CA SER A 127 39.40 -20.28 3.23
C SER A 127 38.60 -19.79 4.42
N GLU A 128 39.07 -18.77 5.11
CA GLU A 128 38.34 -18.00 6.14
C GLU A 128 37.14 -17.22 5.56
N ARG A 129 36.42 -17.80 4.61
CA ARG A 129 35.26 -17.16 3.98
C ARG A 129 34.13 -17.09 4.98
N LYS A 130 33.51 -15.91 5.07
CA LYS A 130 32.29 -15.70 5.86
C LYS A 130 31.24 -16.75 5.49
N VAL A 131 30.72 -17.45 6.51
CA VAL A 131 29.62 -18.40 6.35
C VAL A 131 28.48 -17.79 5.55
N LYS A 132 28.11 -18.42 4.43
CA LYS A 132 26.99 -17.99 3.61
C LYS A 132 25.69 -18.36 4.33
N ARG A 133 25.04 -17.37 4.93
CA ARG A 133 23.73 -17.60 5.53
C ARG A 133 22.62 -17.66 4.47
N PRO A 134 21.62 -18.55 4.62
CA PRO A 134 20.46 -18.55 3.75
C PRO A 134 19.69 -17.23 3.90
N ARG A 135 19.19 -16.70 2.76
CA ARG A 135 18.31 -15.54 2.79
C ARG A 135 16.95 -15.92 3.36
N THR A 136 16.46 -15.13 4.27
CA THR A 136 15.08 -15.22 4.76
C THR A 136 14.08 -14.95 3.62
N GLN A 137 12.82 -15.36 3.82
CA GLN A 137 11.77 -15.01 2.86
C GLN A 137 11.61 -13.48 2.74
N TRP A 138 11.82 -12.75 3.83
CA TRP A 138 11.77 -11.28 3.84
C TRP A 138 12.84 -10.66 2.94
N GLU A 139 14.09 -11.15 3.05
CA GLU A 139 15.19 -10.69 2.20
C GLU A 139 15.00 -11.03 0.70
N LYS A 140 14.25 -12.09 0.41
CA LYS A 140 13.87 -12.44 -0.97
C LYS A 140 12.76 -11.52 -1.50
N THR A 141 11.86 -11.07 -0.63
CA THR A 141 10.72 -10.23 -0.99
C THR A 141 11.09 -8.76 -1.04
N CYS A 142 11.83 -8.25 -0.03
CA CYS A 142 12.20 -6.84 0.09
C CYS A 142 13.37 -6.47 -0.83
N THR A 143 13.08 -6.35 -2.12
CA THR A 143 14.03 -5.91 -3.14
C THR A 143 13.49 -4.69 -3.88
N LYS A 144 14.38 -3.82 -4.36
CA LYS A 144 14.03 -2.64 -5.18
C LYS A 144 13.10 -3.03 -6.34
N ARG A 145 13.40 -4.15 -7.01
CA ARG A 145 12.60 -4.68 -8.13
C ARG A 145 11.16 -5.03 -7.71
N ASN A 146 11.01 -5.72 -6.56
CA ASN A 146 9.69 -6.13 -6.10
C ASN A 146 8.89 -4.93 -5.58
N ALA A 147 9.52 -4.04 -4.79
CA ALA A 147 8.86 -2.84 -4.29
C ALA A 147 8.34 -1.97 -5.44
N LYS A 148 9.18 -1.69 -6.45
CA LYS A 148 8.79 -0.95 -7.66
C LYS A 148 7.62 -1.62 -8.38
N ARG A 149 7.74 -2.93 -8.65
CA ARG A 149 6.69 -3.68 -9.34
C ARG A 149 5.35 -3.64 -8.60
N TYR A 150 5.37 -3.83 -7.27
CA TYR A 150 4.13 -3.85 -6.50
C TYR A 150 3.45 -2.48 -6.43
N LEU A 151 4.24 -1.41 -6.40
CA LEU A 151 3.71 -0.04 -6.44
C LEU A 151 3.12 0.30 -7.81
N GLU A 152 3.78 -0.09 -8.90
CA GLU A 152 3.25 0.07 -10.26
C GLU A 152 1.93 -0.70 -10.44
N ASP A 153 1.88 -1.96 -9.99
CA ASP A 153 0.68 -2.79 -10.05
C ASP A 153 -0.45 -2.25 -9.17
N LEU A 154 -0.14 -1.72 -7.98
CA LEU A 154 -1.11 -1.05 -7.12
C LEU A 154 -1.74 0.15 -7.85
N LYS A 155 -0.90 0.99 -8.44
CA LYS A 155 -1.35 2.16 -9.19
C LYS A 155 -2.30 1.76 -10.32
N GLU A 156 -1.95 0.72 -11.07
CA GLU A 156 -2.78 0.20 -12.16
C GLU A 156 -4.14 -0.28 -11.64
N VAL A 157 -4.18 -1.08 -10.57
CA VAL A 157 -5.43 -1.59 -9.96
C VAL A 157 -6.32 -0.43 -9.50
N ILE A 158 -5.76 0.51 -8.75
CA ILE A 158 -6.50 1.67 -8.25
C ILE A 158 -7.06 2.50 -9.41
N GLN A 159 -6.25 2.82 -10.41
CA GLN A 159 -6.69 3.59 -11.58
C GLN A 159 -7.79 2.88 -12.37
N LEU A 160 -7.68 1.56 -12.54
CA LEU A 160 -8.69 0.76 -13.23
C LEU A 160 -10.03 0.81 -12.51
N ILE A 161 -10.05 0.56 -11.19
CA ILE A 161 -11.25 0.61 -10.38
C ILE A 161 -11.82 2.02 -10.35
N HIS A 162 -10.98 3.01 -10.10
CA HIS A 162 -11.36 4.43 -10.03
C HIS A 162 -12.06 4.90 -11.30
N LYS A 163 -11.51 4.56 -12.46
CA LYS A 163 -12.10 4.86 -13.76
C LYS A 163 -13.45 4.18 -13.97
N ARG A 164 -13.62 2.93 -13.49
CA ARG A 164 -14.87 2.19 -13.64
C ARG A 164 -16.01 2.73 -12.77
N TYR A 165 -15.66 3.30 -11.60
CA TYR A 165 -16.62 3.97 -10.73
C TYR A 165 -16.90 5.42 -11.12
N GLU A 166 -16.20 5.96 -12.14
CA GLU A 166 -16.39 7.32 -12.66
C GLU A 166 -16.31 8.39 -11.57
N PHE A 167 -15.29 8.29 -10.70
CA PHE A 167 -15.05 9.31 -9.69
C PHE A 167 -14.66 10.65 -10.34
N GLU A 168 -15.21 11.75 -9.84
CA GLU A 168 -14.98 13.11 -10.38
C GLU A 168 -13.55 13.62 -10.09
N TRP A 169 -12.90 13.11 -9.06
CA TRP A 169 -11.53 13.49 -8.67
C TRP A 169 -10.51 12.46 -9.12
N PRO A 170 -9.23 12.87 -9.28
CA PRO A 170 -8.18 11.92 -9.68
C PRO A 170 -7.88 10.90 -8.57
N ALA A 171 -7.48 9.69 -8.96
CA ALA A 171 -7.15 8.62 -8.02
C ALA A 171 -5.96 8.95 -7.11
N PHE A 172 -5.04 9.81 -7.58
CA PHE A 172 -3.81 10.20 -6.88
C PHE A 172 -3.58 11.71 -7.00
N GLY A 173 -2.71 12.24 -6.13
CA GLY A 173 -2.34 13.66 -6.12
C GLY A 173 -3.27 14.54 -5.28
N VAL A 174 -4.34 13.99 -4.70
CA VAL A 174 -5.23 14.65 -3.75
C VAL A 174 -5.23 13.86 -2.45
N LEU A 175 -4.78 14.47 -1.35
CA LEU A 175 -4.71 13.84 -0.03
C LEU A 175 -6.00 14.05 0.77
N ALA A 176 -6.65 15.20 0.54
CA ALA A 176 -7.91 15.55 1.18
C ALA A 176 -8.67 16.57 0.34
N HIS A 177 -9.99 16.56 0.45
CA HIS A 177 -10.85 17.62 -0.12
C HIS A 177 -11.94 17.99 0.88
N GLY A 178 -12.50 19.22 0.76
CA GLY A 178 -13.52 19.67 1.69
C GLY A 178 -14.12 20.99 1.33
N PHE A 179 -15.20 21.31 2.05
CA PHE A 179 -15.90 22.59 1.95
C PHE A 179 -15.80 23.32 3.29
N TYR A 180 -15.41 24.58 3.25
CA TYR A 180 -15.29 25.43 4.42
C TYR A 180 -16.13 26.69 4.23
N VAL A 181 -16.90 27.04 5.26
CA VAL A 181 -17.64 28.29 5.33
C VAL A 181 -16.92 29.23 6.29
N LYS A 182 -16.60 30.42 5.84
CA LYS A 182 -15.99 31.47 6.64
C LYS A 182 -17.05 32.47 7.08
N GLN A 183 -17.25 32.61 8.38
CA GLN A 183 -18.14 33.62 8.96
C GLN A 183 -17.30 34.69 9.68
N VAL A 184 -17.50 35.93 9.33
CA VAL A 184 -16.90 37.06 10.03
C VAL A 184 -17.87 37.47 11.14
N ASN A 185 -17.44 37.33 12.39
CA ASN A 185 -18.25 37.80 13.52
C ASN A 185 -18.20 39.34 13.54
N GLN A 186 -19.38 39.94 13.44
CA GLN A 186 -19.53 41.39 13.52
C GLN A 186 -19.33 41.89 14.94
#